data_9a64d823cbc3659d998d1191e88243b2
#
_entry.id   9a64d823cbc3659d998d1191e88243b2
#
_cell.length_a   1.000
_cell.length_b   1.000
_cell.length_c   1.000
_cell.angle_alpha   90.00
_cell.angle_beta   90.00
_cell.angle_gamma   90.00
#
_symmetry.space_group_name_H-M   'P 1'
#
loop_
_entity.id
_entity.type
_entity.pdbx_description
1 polymer ?
#
loop_
_entity_poly.entity_id
_entity_poly.type
_entity_poly.pdbx_seq_one_letter_code
_entity_poly.pdbx_strand_id
1 'polypeptide(L)'
;MPVEKSHIMMFARSIGDANPKYYEEKDENVIAPPTFIQSSAQFDPDYFLRPKIGGDNWFGSGKEATGMESSGSGSGGGGAAMGLHAEQHYEYHQPLKVGDVITAEVKPGKSWEKESKRAGKLKFSESVTEYRNQDGELIITATSVGVVTEKPVEN
;
A
#
# COMPACT_ATOMS: atom_id res chain seq x y z
N MET A 1 -9.41 5.45 8.18
CA MET A 1 -9.93 4.07 7.96
C MET A 1 -10.42 3.50 9.29
N PRO A 2 -11.70 3.15 9.43
CA PRO A 2 -12.17 2.39 10.60
C PRO A 2 -11.66 0.94 10.54
N VAL A 3 -11.27 0.39 11.69
CA VAL A 3 -10.83 -1.00 11.84
C VAL A 3 -11.99 -1.82 12.39
N GLU A 4 -12.56 -2.68 11.56
CA GLU A 4 -13.72 -3.48 11.89
C GLU A 4 -13.39 -4.97 11.82
N LYS A 5 -14.01 -5.78 12.68
CA LYS A 5 -13.81 -7.22 12.73
C LYS A 5 -14.11 -7.92 11.39
N SER A 6 -15.16 -7.49 10.71
CA SER A 6 -15.53 -8.01 9.40
C SER A 6 -14.44 -7.79 8.35
N HIS A 7 -13.81 -6.62 8.36
CA HIS A 7 -12.69 -6.31 7.46
C HIS A 7 -11.44 -7.13 7.79
N ILE A 8 -11.13 -7.29 9.08
CA ILE A 8 -10.03 -8.16 9.54
C ILE A 8 -10.26 -9.61 9.09
N MET A 9 -11.47 -10.14 9.29
CA MET A 9 -11.83 -11.50 8.88
C MET A 9 -11.71 -11.68 7.36
N MET A 10 -12.22 -10.73 6.58
CA MET A 10 -12.12 -10.79 5.11
C MET A 10 -10.67 -10.74 4.63
N PHE A 11 -9.86 -9.87 5.24
CA PHE A 11 -8.43 -9.79 4.93
C PHE A 11 -7.71 -11.09 5.28
N ALA A 12 -7.91 -11.64 6.48
CA ALA A 12 -7.32 -12.92 6.90
C ALA A 12 -7.68 -14.05 5.92
N ARG A 13 -8.94 -14.14 5.49
CA ARG A 13 -9.38 -15.11 4.46
C ARG A 13 -8.66 -14.89 3.13
N SER A 14 -8.46 -13.66 2.71
CA SER A 14 -7.83 -13.35 1.42
C SER A 14 -6.36 -13.77 1.35
N ILE A 15 -5.67 -13.80 2.51
CA ILE A 15 -4.27 -14.26 2.63
C ILE A 15 -4.16 -15.72 3.09
N GLY A 16 -5.28 -16.43 3.25
CA GLY A 16 -5.30 -17.84 3.67
C GLY A 16 -5.04 -18.06 5.17
N ASP A 17 -5.11 -17.03 6.00
CA ASP A 17 -4.98 -17.16 7.46
C ASP A 17 -6.34 -17.53 8.08
N ALA A 18 -6.49 -18.80 8.41
CA ALA A 18 -7.71 -19.36 8.99
C ALA A 18 -7.74 -19.31 10.53
N ASN A 19 -6.90 -18.51 11.17
CA ASN A 19 -6.84 -18.46 12.62
C ASN A 19 -8.17 -17.98 13.23
N PRO A 20 -8.81 -18.78 14.12
CA PRO A 20 -10.11 -18.46 14.71
C PRO A 20 -10.14 -17.15 15.51
N LYS A 21 -9.02 -16.64 15.96
CA LYS A 21 -8.92 -15.35 16.67
C LYS A 21 -9.51 -14.18 15.89
N TYR A 22 -9.59 -14.25 14.56
CA TYR A 22 -10.13 -13.17 13.74
C TYR A 22 -11.66 -13.14 13.64
N TYR A 23 -12.36 -14.19 14.09
CA TYR A 23 -13.81 -14.30 13.97
C TYR A 23 -14.55 -14.88 15.18
N GLU A 24 -13.86 -15.65 16.03
CA GLU A 24 -14.46 -16.24 17.24
C GLU A 24 -14.29 -15.36 18.50
N GLU A 25 -13.20 -14.58 18.57
CA GLU A 25 -12.95 -13.69 19.69
C GLU A 25 -13.97 -12.54 19.77
N LYS A 26 -14.16 -12.00 20.99
CA LYS A 26 -14.90 -10.75 21.17
C LYS A 26 -14.17 -9.60 20.47
N ASP A 27 -14.92 -8.60 20.00
CA ASP A 27 -14.37 -7.52 19.19
C ASP A 27 -13.21 -6.79 19.87
N GLU A 28 -13.30 -6.56 21.17
CA GLU A 28 -12.25 -5.91 21.98
C GLU A 28 -10.91 -6.66 22.01
N ASN A 29 -10.92 -7.96 21.71
CA ASN A 29 -9.74 -8.83 21.71
C ASN A 29 -9.16 -9.08 20.32
N VAL A 30 -9.84 -8.63 19.27
CA VAL A 30 -9.40 -8.89 17.89
C VAL A 30 -8.31 -7.89 17.51
N ILE A 31 -7.11 -8.43 17.28
CA ILE A 31 -5.96 -7.70 16.74
C ILE A 31 -5.85 -8.05 15.25
N ALA A 32 -5.66 -7.04 14.42
CA ALA A 32 -5.49 -7.23 13.00
C ALA A 32 -4.22 -8.05 12.69
N PRO A 33 -4.24 -8.89 11.63
CA PRO A 33 -3.04 -9.61 11.21
C PRO A 33 -1.97 -8.64 10.70
N PRO A 34 -0.69 -9.04 10.72
CA PRO A 34 0.35 -8.27 10.05
C PRO A 34 -0.05 -7.92 8.62
N THR A 35 0.37 -6.78 8.13
CA THR A 35 0.05 -6.26 6.79
C THR A 35 -1.41 -5.86 6.53
N PHE A 36 -2.36 -6.08 7.46
CA PHE A 36 -3.75 -5.60 7.32
C PHE A 36 -3.81 -4.11 6.99
N ILE A 37 -2.89 -3.33 7.54
CA ILE A 37 -2.81 -1.88 7.32
C ILE A 37 -2.63 -1.53 5.82
N GLN A 38 -2.08 -2.44 5.01
CA GLN A 38 -1.97 -2.27 3.56
C GLN A 38 -3.33 -2.11 2.87
N SER A 39 -4.39 -2.62 3.49
CA SER A 39 -5.76 -2.45 2.99
C SER A 39 -6.29 -1.03 3.15
N SER A 40 -5.61 -0.15 3.92
CA SER A 40 -6.06 1.21 4.21
C SER A 40 -6.35 2.04 2.96
N ALA A 41 -5.58 1.84 1.90
CA ALA A 41 -5.77 2.50 0.61
C ALA A 41 -7.15 2.22 -0.02
N GLN A 42 -7.80 1.08 0.32
CA GLN A 42 -9.15 0.75 -0.17
C GLN A 42 -10.23 1.70 0.38
N PHE A 43 -9.93 2.38 1.47
CA PHE A 43 -10.83 3.30 2.16
C PHE A 43 -10.56 4.77 1.83
N ASP A 44 -9.57 5.03 0.96
CA ASP A 44 -9.29 6.35 0.41
C ASP A 44 -10.15 6.55 -0.86
N PRO A 45 -11.11 7.48 -0.85
CA PRO A 45 -11.99 7.73 -2.00
C PRO A 45 -11.23 8.23 -3.24
N ASP A 46 -10.04 8.78 -3.05
CA ASP A 46 -9.19 9.31 -4.12
C ASP A 46 -8.07 8.36 -4.55
N TYR A 47 -8.03 7.14 -3.96
CA TYR A 47 -6.99 6.17 -4.29
C TYR A 47 -7.03 5.79 -5.78
N PHE A 48 -5.96 6.11 -6.49
CA PHE A 48 -5.88 6.04 -7.95
C PHE A 48 -6.07 4.63 -8.55
N LEU A 49 -5.83 3.57 -7.77
CA LEU A 49 -6.05 2.18 -8.21
C LEU A 49 -7.48 1.68 -7.97
N ARG A 50 -8.40 2.56 -7.60
CA ARG A 50 -9.82 2.23 -7.41
C ARG A 50 -10.71 3.22 -8.13
N PRO A 51 -11.92 2.81 -8.54
CA PRO A 51 -12.88 3.73 -9.12
C PRO A 51 -13.16 4.87 -8.16
N LYS A 52 -13.06 6.10 -8.61
CA LYS A 52 -13.50 7.24 -7.82
C LYS A 52 -15.01 7.22 -7.69
N ILE A 53 -15.52 7.55 -6.52
CA ILE A 53 -16.97 7.68 -6.30
C ILE A 53 -17.49 8.81 -7.19
N GLY A 54 -18.40 8.48 -8.13
CA GLY A 54 -18.91 9.42 -9.12
C GLY A 54 -17.96 9.75 -10.28
N GLY A 55 -16.86 9.02 -10.42
CA GLY A 55 -15.93 9.16 -11.54
C GLY A 55 -16.24 8.20 -12.69
N ASP A 56 -15.96 8.62 -13.91
CA ASP A 56 -16.26 7.83 -15.13
C ASP A 56 -15.15 6.86 -15.51
N ASN A 57 -13.91 7.06 -15.04
CA ASN A 57 -12.74 6.33 -15.49
C ASN A 57 -12.00 5.67 -14.34
N TRP A 58 -11.63 4.42 -14.56
CA TRP A 58 -10.87 3.65 -13.60
C TRP A 58 -9.81 2.77 -14.28
N PHE A 59 -8.58 2.80 -13.75
CA PHE A 59 -7.51 1.91 -14.17
C PHE A 59 -7.91 0.45 -13.83
N GLY A 60 -8.01 -0.40 -14.85
CA GLY A 60 -8.32 -1.83 -14.67
C GLY A 60 -9.79 -2.21 -14.84
N SER A 61 -10.64 -1.36 -15.38
CA SER A 61 -12.08 -1.62 -15.58
C SER A 61 -12.43 -2.49 -16.79
N GLY A 62 -11.53 -3.30 -17.35
CA GLY A 62 -11.86 -4.24 -18.43
C GLY A 62 -11.00 -4.17 -19.68
N LYS A 63 -11.58 -4.32 -20.88
CA LYS A 63 -10.89 -4.51 -22.16
C LYS A 63 -9.90 -3.42 -22.53
N GLU A 64 -10.08 -2.24 -22.03
CA GLU A 64 -9.24 -1.09 -22.28
C GLU A 64 -8.68 -0.60 -20.95
N ALA A 65 -7.40 -0.32 -20.90
CA ALA A 65 -6.77 0.37 -19.76
C ALA A 65 -7.39 1.76 -19.69
N THR A 66 -8.54 1.86 -19.04
CA THR A 66 -9.41 2.98 -19.10
C THR A 66 -8.89 4.15 -18.32
N GLY A 67 -8.71 5.26 -18.97
CA GLY A 67 -8.82 6.59 -18.42
C GLY A 67 -7.63 7.13 -17.68
N MET A 68 -6.49 6.45 -17.62
CA MET A 68 -5.24 7.11 -17.29
C MET A 68 -4.47 7.39 -18.57
N GLU A 69 -4.71 8.55 -19.15
CA GLU A 69 -3.75 9.11 -20.07
C GLU A 69 -2.41 9.20 -19.33
N SER A 70 -1.39 8.58 -19.88
CA SER A 70 -0.01 8.72 -19.43
C SER A 70 0.38 10.20 -19.59
N SER A 71 -0.01 11.03 -18.64
CA SER A 71 0.63 12.32 -18.48
C SER A 71 2.05 12.01 -18.06
N GLY A 72 3.04 12.25 -18.89
CA GLY A 72 4.43 11.91 -18.73
C GLY A 72 5.14 12.42 -17.46
N SER A 73 4.43 12.51 -16.38
CA SER A 73 4.87 12.89 -15.04
C SER A 73 4.56 11.74 -14.09
N GLY A 74 5.40 10.78 -14.10
CA GLY A 74 5.70 9.85 -13.04
C GLY A 74 4.55 9.07 -12.40
N SER A 75 4.63 7.80 -12.49
CA SER A 75 3.87 6.75 -11.80
C SER A 75 2.87 6.01 -12.70
N GLY A 76 3.36 5.09 -13.45
CA GLY A 76 2.58 3.97 -13.99
C GLY A 76 1.93 4.24 -15.35
N GLY A 77 2.64 3.92 -16.42
CA GLY A 77 2.03 3.77 -17.74
C GLY A 77 2.98 4.01 -18.88
N GLY A 78 3.40 2.95 -19.54
CA GLY A 78 3.83 2.99 -20.95
C GLY A 78 5.16 3.69 -21.25
N GLY A 79 6.27 2.94 -21.26
CA GLY A 79 7.43 3.24 -22.09
C GLY A 79 8.56 4.04 -21.49
N ALA A 80 8.47 4.57 -20.29
CA ALA A 80 9.59 5.16 -19.57
C ALA A 80 9.62 4.59 -18.15
N ALA A 81 10.71 3.87 -17.86
CA ALA A 81 11.12 3.41 -16.52
C ALA A 81 9.95 3.19 -15.54
N MET A 82 9.24 2.10 -15.66
CA MET A 82 8.24 1.72 -14.65
C MET A 82 8.94 1.54 -13.32
N GLY A 83 8.55 2.35 -12.34
CA GLY A 83 8.95 2.16 -10.97
C GLY A 83 8.46 0.80 -10.49
N LEU A 84 9.38 -0.04 -10.05
CA LEU A 84 9.06 -1.34 -9.46
C LEU A 84 9.05 -1.19 -7.95
N HIS A 85 8.13 -1.93 -7.30
CA HIS A 85 8.16 -2.08 -5.84
C HIS A 85 9.31 -3.01 -5.46
N ALA A 86 10.26 -2.54 -4.68
CA ALA A 86 11.46 -3.30 -4.33
C ALA A 86 11.37 -3.91 -2.93
N GLU A 87 10.97 -3.13 -1.93
CA GLU A 87 10.95 -3.56 -0.54
C GLU A 87 9.74 -2.94 0.19
N GLN A 88 9.25 -3.65 1.20
CA GLN A 88 8.23 -3.16 2.12
C GLN A 88 8.62 -3.55 3.54
N HIS A 89 8.77 -2.54 4.42
CA HIS A 89 9.11 -2.72 5.83
C HIS A 89 7.97 -2.21 6.70
N TYR A 90 7.70 -2.93 7.79
CA TYR A 90 6.73 -2.51 8.80
C TYR A 90 7.38 -2.53 10.17
N GLU A 91 7.20 -1.44 10.91
CA GLU A 91 7.54 -1.32 12.32
C GLU A 91 6.24 -1.16 13.10
N TYR A 92 5.95 -2.10 14.00
CA TYR A 92 4.74 -2.13 14.79
C TYR A 92 5.03 -1.55 16.17
N HIS A 93 4.43 -0.40 16.49
CA HIS A 93 4.61 0.28 17.78
C HIS A 93 3.52 -0.12 18.76
N GLN A 94 2.29 -0.34 18.26
CA GLN A 94 1.12 -0.77 19.01
C GLN A 94 0.32 -1.81 18.22
N PRO A 95 -0.44 -2.69 18.89
CA PRO A 95 -1.38 -3.56 18.19
C PRO A 95 -2.47 -2.74 17.48
N LEU A 96 -2.73 -3.07 16.23
CA LEU A 96 -3.89 -2.55 15.51
C LEU A 96 -5.10 -3.41 15.84
N LYS A 97 -6.15 -2.82 16.42
CA LYS A 97 -7.30 -3.55 16.97
C LYS A 97 -8.64 -3.00 16.48
N VAL A 98 -9.66 -3.82 16.62
CA VAL A 98 -11.05 -3.41 16.35
C VAL A 98 -11.40 -2.17 17.15
N GLY A 99 -12.05 -1.20 16.49
CA GLY A 99 -12.42 0.09 17.07
C GLY A 99 -11.42 1.22 16.84
N ASP A 100 -10.22 0.92 16.39
CA ASP A 100 -9.30 1.98 15.96
C ASP A 100 -9.82 2.70 14.71
N VAL A 101 -9.54 4.00 14.64
CA VAL A 101 -9.78 4.82 13.44
C VAL A 101 -8.44 5.36 12.97
N ILE A 102 -7.92 4.77 11.92
CA ILE A 102 -6.56 5.04 11.44
C ILE A 102 -6.53 6.19 10.45
N THR A 103 -5.62 7.11 10.68
CA THR A 103 -5.15 8.13 9.74
C THR A 103 -3.76 7.75 9.22
N ALA A 104 -3.43 8.16 8.01
CA ALA A 104 -2.14 7.91 7.37
C ALA A 104 -1.50 9.23 6.95
N GLU A 105 -0.22 9.39 7.24
CA GLU A 105 0.59 10.52 6.78
C GLU A 105 1.79 9.97 6.02
N VAL A 106 1.96 10.40 4.76
CA VAL A 106 3.04 9.95 3.89
C VAL A 106 4.15 10.99 3.86
N LYS A 107 5.39 10.55 4.07
CA LYS A 107 6.60 11.39 4.05
C LYS A 107 7.64 10.80 3.10
N PRO A 108 8.42 11.62 2.39
CA PRO A 108 9.57 11.12 1.65
C PRO A 108 10.62 10.58 2.62
N GLY A 109 11.20 9.44 2.27
CA GLY A 109 12.33 8.84 2.98
C GLY A 109 13.65 9.08 2.23
N LYS A 110 14.58 8.12 2.33
CA LYS A 110 15.89 8.17 1.70
C LYS A 110 15.79 7.90 0.19
N SER A 111 16.80 8.38 -0.53
CA SER A 111 17.02 8.01 -1.92
C SER A 111 18.49 7.67 -2.14
N TRP A 112 18.75 6.65 -2.97
CA TRP A 112 20.11 6.21 -3.30
C TRP A 112 20.16 5.60 -4.69
N GLU A 113 21.37 5.41 -5.20
CA GLU A 113 21.60 4.80 -6.50
C GLU A 113 22.52 3.58 -6.36
N LYS A 114 22.33 2.61 -7.23
CA LYS A 114 23.21 1.45 -7.40
C LYS A 114 23.44 1.17 -8.89
N GLU A 115 24.64 0.70 -9.24
CA GLU A 115 24.92 0.23 -10.59
C GLU A 115 24.51 -1.23 -10.75
N SER A 116 23.89 -1.53 -11.89
CA SER A 116 23.49 -2.88 -12.29
C SER A 116 24.07 -3.22 -13.65
N LYS A 117 24.65 -4.40 -13.77
CA LYS A 117 25.22 -4.87 -15.04
C LYS A 117 24.17 -5.03 -16.15
N ARG A 118 22.92 -5.36 -15.78
CA ARG A 118 21.82 -5.65 -16.73
C ARG A 118 20.88 -4.47 -16.96
N ALA A 119 20.67 -3.64 -15.96
CA ALA A 119 19.65 -2.57 -15.99
C ALA A 119 20.24 -1.16 -15.96
N GLY A 120 21.59 -1.02 -16.03
CA GLY A 120 22.25 0.26 -15.87
C GLY A 120 22.11 0.80 -14.45
N LYS A 121 21.92 2.09 -14.32
CA LYS A 121 21.73 2.74 -13.03
C LYS A 121 20.34 2.45 -12.47
N LEU A 122 20.29 2.02 -11.20
CA LEU A 122 19.08 1.82 -10.43
C LEU A 122 18.93 2.99 -9.45
N LYS A 123 17.78 3.67 -9.49
CA LYS A 123 17.44 4.75 -8.56
C LYS A 123 16.38 4.26 -7.59
N PHE A 124 16.72 4.22 -6.32
CA PHE A 124 15.83 3.83 -5.23
C PHE A 124 15.29 5.06 -4.51
N SER A 125 14.05 4.98 -4.08
CA SER A 125 13.41 5.98 -3.23
C SER A 125 12.50 5.33 -2.20
N GLU A 126 12.55 5.83 -0.97
CA GLU A 126 11.65 5.45 0.11
C GLU A 126 10.45 6.39 0.18
N SER A 127 9.31 5.82 0.54
CA SER A 127 8.12 6.51 1.02
C SER A 127 7.76 5.94 2.38
N VAL A 128 7.73 6.78 3.40
CA VAL A 128 7.44 6.41 4.79
C VAL A 128 6.02 6.85 5.12
N THR A 129 5.19 5.89 5.54
CA THR A 129 3.82 6.15 5.99
C THR A 129 3.71 5.91 7.48
N GLU A 130 3.33 6.94 8.23
CA GLU A 130 2.97 6.82 9.64
C GLU A 130 1.46 6.63 9.76
N TYR A 131 1.07 5.56 10.44
CA TYR A 131 -0.32 5.27 10.75
C TYR A 131 -0.60 5.54 12.22
N ARG A 132 -1.57 6.42 12.48
CA ARG A 132 -1.98 6.83 13.83
C ARG A 132 -3.43 6.51 14.07
N ASN A 133 -3.77 6.17 15.33
CA ASN A 133 -5.16 5.98 15.76
C ASN A 133 -5.85 7.34 16.02
N GLN A 134 -7.10 7.30 16.46
CA GLN A 134 -7.92 8.47 16.79
C GLN A 134 -7.36 9.32 17.95
N ASP A 135 -6.52 8.73 18.80
CA ASP A 135 -5.87 9.40 19.94
C ASP A 135 -4.52 10.02 19.57
N GLY A 136 -4.12 9.88 18.27
CA GLY A 136 -2.86 10.38 17.74
C GLY A 136 -1.66 9.48 18.04
N GLU A 137 -1.86 8.31 18.63
CA GLU A 137 -0.79 7.36 18.91
C GLU A 137 -0.27 6.72 17.63
N LEU A 138 1.05 6.62 17.48
CA LEU A 138 1.69 5.95 16.37
C LEU A 138 1.53 4.43 16.53
N ILE A 139 0.82 3.82 15.60
CA ILE A 139 0.51 2.39 15.60
C ILE A 139 1.51 1.63 14.74
N ILE A 140 1.72 2.07 13.50
CA ILE A 140 2.59 1.41 12.52
C ILE A 140 3.36 2.46 11.73
N THR A 141 4.63 2.19 11.47
CA THR A 141 5.41 2.87 10.44
C THR A 141 5.64 1.89 9.28
N ALA A 142 5.22 2.25 8.08
CA ALA A 142 5.46 1.46 6.88
C ALA A 142 6.40 2.20 5.94
N THR A 143 7.50 1.55 5.55
CA THR A 143 8.46 2.09 4.57
C THR A 143 8.38 1.27 3.30
N SER A 144 7.97 1.90 2.22
CA SER A 144 7.94 1.34 0.87
C SER A 144 9.16 1.83 0.09
N VAL A 145 9.86 0.93 -0.59
CA VAL A 145 10.99 1.25 -1.45
C VAL A 145 10.61 1.00 -2.90
N GLY A 146 10.62 2.05 -3.69
CA GLY A 146 10.51 1.97 -5.14
C GLY A 146 11.88 1.96 -5.81
N VAL A 147 11.99 1.34 -6.98
CA VAL A 147 13.18 1.39 -7.83
C VAL A 147 12.81 1.72 -9.27
N VAL A 148 13.56 2.62 -9.86
CA VAL A 148 13.48 2.95 -11.30
C VAL A 148 14.78 2.49 -11.96
N THR A 149 14.67 1.79 -13.08
CA THR A 149 15.80 1.32 -13.88
C THR A 149 16.10 2.29 -15.02
N GLU A 150 17.36 2.52 -15.32
CA GLU A 150 17.78 3.39 -16.44
C GLU A 150 17.42 2.77 -17.79
N LYS A 151 17.50 1.45 -17.89
CA LYS A 151 17.23 0.68 -19.11
C LYS A 151 16.25 -0.46 -18.79
N PRO A 152 15.46 -0.91 -19.78
CA PRO A 152 14.77 -2.18 -19.66
C PRO A 152 15.78 -3.29 -19.37
N VAL A 153 15.39 -4.28 -18.57
CA VAL A 153 16.25 -5.44 -18.28
C VAL A 153 16.37 -6.25 -19.57
N GLU A 154 17.55 -6.28 -20.17
CA GLU A 154 17.86 -7.15 -21.29
C GLU A 154 17.96 -8.60 -20.78
N ASN A 155 17.27 -9.52 -21.47
CA ASN A 155 17.29 -10.97 -21.20
C ASN A 155 18.60 -11.61 -21.63
#